data_d7662831ca198e87cf5452cdcc695673
#
_entry.id   d7662831ca198e87cf5452cdcc695673
#
_cell.length_a   1.000
_cell.length_b   1.000
_cell.length_c   1.000
_cell.angle_alpha   90.00
_cell.angle_beta   90.00
_cell.angle_gamma   90.00
#
_symmetry.space_group_name_H-M   'P 1'
#
loop_
_entity.id
_entity.type
_entity.pdbx_description
1 polymer ?
#
loop_
_entity_poly.entity_id
_entity_poly.type
_entity_poly.pdbx_seq_one_letter_code
_entity_poly.pdbx_strand_id
1 'polypeptide(L)'
;EFTDSTHVKLANLDKYKNPKVSVFYTTGVGYASKTTYLVQDGVAADGVVALDSTVARPENETYTVRVSSDDHADVSVQLVYGTIAFKENSGVLYIGSSRQLEAAGENCKDVTYASDNETVASVDENGKVTAKAAGTAVITATSAAGKTAQYKLTVKTPSVKMNASAKTLYVKGSPATVTLKATTAGVTGKVTYTSSKPSVAAVAANGKVTAKAAGTAVITAKCGNYKATCKITVKKPAVKASASAKTVFVGGTSQIKVEKTGVSGKV
;
A
#
# COMPACT_ATOMS: atom_id res chain seq x y z
N GLU A 1 26.12 -19.89 5.13
CA GLU A 1 25.72 -18.48 5.07
C GLU A 1 25.96 -17.77 6.41
N PHE A 2 26.18 -16.47 6.37
CA PHE A 2 26.11 -15.64 7.58
C PHE A 2 24.64 -15.55 8.01
N THR A 3 24.34 -15.85 9.28
CA THR A 3 23.00 -15.62 9.86
C THR A 3 22.87 -14.21 10.43
N ASP A 4 23.98 -13.67 10.92
CA ASP A 4 24.12 -12.30 11.43
C ASP A 4 25.62 -11.91 11.44
N SER A 5 25.95 -10.78 12.04
CA SER A 5 27.31 -10.30 12.14
C SER A 5 28.24 -11.17 13.02
N THR A 6 27.71 -12.11 13.77
CA THR A 6 28.47 -12.91 14.75
C THR A 6 28.39 -14.40 14.52
N HIS A 7 27.62 -14.86 13.52
CA HIS A 7 27.43 -16.31 13.32
C HIS A 7 27.41 -16.69 11.85
N VAL A 8 27.97 -17.86 11.56
CA VAL A 8 27.88 -18.55 10.27
C VAL A 8 27.14 -19.86 10.44
N LYS A 9 26.12 -20.10 9.62
CA LYS A 9 25.39 -21.37 9.57
C LYS A 9 25.89 -22.24 8.42
N LEU A 10 26.14 -23.49 8.73
CA LEU A 10 26.56 -24.53 7.79
C LEU A 10 25.55 -25.68 7.78
N ALA A 11 25.31 -26.26 6.63
CA ALA A 11 24.44 -27.41 6.47
C ALA A 11 25.27 -28.71 6.37
N ASN A 12 24.69 -29.82 6.78
CA ASN A 12 25.26 -31.18 6.61
C ASN A 12 26.61 -31.40 7.30
N LEU A 13 26.93 -30.70 8.40
CA LEU A 13 28.14 -30.97 9.19
C LEU A 13 28.12 -32.35 9.89
N ASP A 14 26.93 -32.90 10.11
CA ASP A 14 26.71 -34.27 10.64
C ASP A 14 27.27 -35.37 9.76
N LYS A 15 27.61 -35.11 8.52
CA LYS A 15 28.26 -36.03 7.59
C LYS A 15 29.78 -36.16 7.78
N TYR A 16 30.36 -35.26 8.58
CA TYR A 16 31.80 -35.18 8.82
C TYR A 16 32.15 -35.64 10.25
N LYS A 17 33.24 -36.38 10.41
CA LYS A 17 33.72 -36.81 11.71
C LYS A 17 34.59 -35.71 12.34
N ASN A 18 34.21 -35.27 13.55
CA ASN A 18 34.89 -34.20 14.29
C ASN A 18 35.12 -32.93 13.44
N PRO A 19 34.07 -32.35 12.81
CA PRO A 19 34.26 -31.22 11.92
C PRO A 19 34.74 -30.00 12.69
N LYS A 20 35.78 -29.34 12.17
CA LYS A 20 36.27 -28.04 12.63
C LYS A 20 36.05 -27.00 11.58
N VAL A 21 35.65 -25.80 11.97
CA VAL A 21 35.29 -24.71 11.06
C VAL A 21 36.22 -23.53 11.30
N SER A 22 36.84 -23.05 10.23
CA SER A 22 37.60 -21.80 10.24
C SER A 22 36.93 -20.80 9.32
N VAL A 23 36.76 -19.55 9.78
CA VAL A 23 36.27 -18.42 8.99
C VAL A 23 37.33 -17.33 9.02
N PHE A 24 37.80 -16.94 7.85
CA PHE A 24 38.88 -15.97 7.71
C PHE A 24 38.76 -15.16 6.42
N TYR A 25 39.48 -14.05 6.35
CA TYR A 25 39.69 -13.28 5.12
C TYR A 25 41.18 -12.99 4.95
N THR A 26 41.59 -12.74 3.71
CA THR A 26 42.99 -12.45 3.39
C THR A 26 43.05 -11.10 2.68
N THR A 27 43.83 -10.18 3.20
CA THR A 27 44.15 -8.88 2.58
C THR A 27 45.54 -8.87 1.98
N GLY A 28 45.75 -8.05 0.93
CA GLY A 28 47.00 -7.97 0.23
C GLY A 28 47.21 -9.05 -0.83
N VAL A 29 48.33 -8.98 -1.55
CA VAL A 29 48.68 -9.93 -2.61
C VAL A 29 50.12 -10.43 -2.45
N GLY A 30 50.37 -11.67 -2.83
CA GLY A 30 51.67 -12.28 -2.79
C GLY A 30 52.27 -12.36 -1.38
N TYR A 31 53.54 -12.02 -1.24
CA TYR A 31 54.25 -12.08 0.06
C TYR A 31 53.76 -11.07 1.10
N ALA A 32 52.96 -10.08 0.71
CA ALA A 32 52.38 -9.08 1.59
C ALA A 32 50.95 -9.45 2.03
N SER A 33 50.47 -10.65 1.72
CA SER A 33 49.12 -11.10 2.14
C SER A 33 49.08 -11.39 3.64
N LYS A 34 48.00 -10.95 4.29
CA LYS A 34 47.73 -11.19 5.70
C LYS A 34 46.37 -11.89 5.84
N THR A 35 46.36 -13.08 6.46
CA THR A 35 45.15 -13.78 6.79
C THR A 35 44.70 -13.41 8.20
N THR A 36 43.43 -13.04 8.34
CA THR A 36 42.81 -12.69 9.62
C THR A 36 41.65 -13.65 9.86
N TYR A 37 41.69 -14.37 10.99
CA TYR A 37 40.67 -15.33 11.38
C TYR A 37 39.60 -14.66 12.25
N LEU A 38 38.31 -14.88 11.92
CA LEU A 38 37.18 -14.60 12.80
C LEU A 38 36.90 -15.79 13.75
N VAL A 39 37.20 -16.98 13.29
CA VAL A 39 37.29 -18.20 14.10
C VAL A 39 38.26 -19.15 13.43
N GLN A 40 39.06 -19.85 14.23
CA GLN A 40 40.00 -20.87 13.76
C GLN A 40 39.69 -22.17 14.50
N ASP A 41 39.45 -23.22 13.71
CA ASP A 41 39.17 -24.59 14.23
C ASP A 41 38.01 -24.63 15.26
N GLY A 42 37.01 -23.76 15.06
CA GLY A 42 35.83 -23.68 15.92
C GLY A 42 34.96 -24.94 15.80
N VAL A 43 34.26 -25.27 16.86
CA VAL A 43 33.29 -26.37 16.89
C VAL A 43 31.89 -25.76 16.65
N ALA A 44 31.16 -26.31 15.68
CA ALA A 44 29.79 -25.88 15.41
C ALA A 44 28.82 -26.56 16.38
N ALA A 45 27.99 -25.76 17.05
CA ALA A 45 26.82 -26.25 17.76
C ALA A 45 25.60 -26.13 16.86
N ASP A 46 24.89 -27.23 16.61
CA ASP A 46 23.70 -27.27 15.74
C ASP A 46 23.91 -26.66 14.33
N GLY A 47 25.12 -26.81 13.79
CA GLY A 47 25.50 -26.25 12.49
C GLY A 47 25.80 -24.75 12.51
N VAL A 48 25.85 -24.12 13.68
CA VAL A 48 26.17 -22.69 13.82
C VAL A 48 27.52 -22.50 14.48
N VAL A 49 28.36 -21.64 13.89
CA VAL A 49 29.68 -21.29 14.43
C VAL A 49 29.66 -19.82 14.83
N ALA A 50 30.02 -19.55 16.08
CA ALA A 50 30.20 -18.20 16.58
C ALA A 50 31.54 -17.60 16.06
N LEU A 51 31.51 -16.33 15.66
CA LEU A 51 32.65 -15.58 15.18
C LEU A 51 33.14 -14.63 16.28
N ASP A 52 34.43 -14.37 16.31
CA ASP A 52 35.02 -13.39 17.23
C ASP A 52 34.51 -11.98 16.85
N SER A 53 33.69 -11.39 17.69
CA SER A 53 33.11 -10.07 17.50
C SER A 53 34.11 -8.91 17.66
N THR A 54 35.28 -9.19 18.21
CA THR A 54 36.35 -8.18 18.39
C THR A 54 37.21 -8.00 17.14
N VAL A 55 37.15 -8.95 16.20
CA VAL A 55 37.87 -8.87 14.93
C VAL A 55 37.12 -7.97 13.96
N ALA A 56 37.83 -6.93 13.48
CA ALA A 56 37.27 -6.02 12.49
C ALA A 56 36.90 -6.76 11.19
N ARG A 57 35.75 -6.41 10.64
CA ARG A 57 35.25 -6.95 9.36
C ARG A 57 35.27 -5.87 8.31
N PRO A 58 36.26 -5.92 7.39
CA PRO A 58 36.27 -4.99 6.27
C PRO A 58 34.99 -5.11 5.44
N GLU A 59 34.50 -3.98 4.95
CA GLU A 59 33.37 -3.94 4.04
C GLU A 59 33.76 -4.57 2.69
N ASN A 60 32.83 -5.33 2.10
CA ASN A 60 33.00 -6.02 0.80
C ASN A 60 34.10 -7.08 0.74
N GLU A 61 34.64 -7.54 1.88
CA GLU A 61 35.58 -8.64 1.89
C GLU A 61 34.88 -9.97 1.65
N THR A 62 35.57 -10.82 0.92
CA THR A 62 35.19 -12.22 0.74
C THR A 62 35.80 -13.06 1.85
N TYR A 63 34.97 -13.69 2.62
CA TYR A 63 35.38 -14.57 3.72
C TYR A 63 35.47 -16.00 3.21
N THR A 64 36.54 -16.69 3.54
CA THR A 64 36.69 -18.12 3.32
C THR A 64 36.16 -18.86 4.54
N VAL A 65 35.20 -19.74 4.33
CA VAL A 65 34.76 -20.73 5.33
C VAL A 65 35.37 -22.05 4.95
N ARG A 66 36.26 -22.58 5.79
CA ARG A 66 36.88 -23.88 5.63
C ARG A 66 36.35 -24.85 6.66
N VAL A 67 35.96 -26.03 6.23
CA VAL A 67 35.61 -27.17 7.08
C VAL A 67 36.68 -28.23 6.90
N SER A 68 37.34 -28.64 7.99
CA SER A 68 38.23 -29.76 8.06
C SER A 68 37.62 -30.88 8.92
N SER A 69 37.95 -32.14 8.66
CA SER A 69 37.47 -33.30 9.41
C SER A 69 38.47 -34.45 9.38
N ASP A 70 38.28 -35.42 10.26
CA ASP A 70 39.17 -36.57 10.36
C ASP A 70 39.02 -37.56 9.18
N ASP A 71 37.90 -37.52 8.47
CA ASP A 71 37.47 -38.54 7.51
C ASP A 71 37.25 -38.02 6.08
N HIS A 72 37.34 -36.72 5.85
CA HIS A 72 37.15 -36.09 4.54
C HIS A 72 38.22 -35.03 4.28
N ALA A 73 38.47 -34.77 3.00
CA ALA A 73 39.32 -33.66 2.61
C ALA A 73 38.68 -32.30 2.97
N ASP A 74 39.52 -31.32 3.26
CA ASP A 74 39.09 -29.95 3.58
C ASP A 74 38.21 -29.38 2.44
N VAL A 75 37.08 -28.78 2.84
CA VAL A 75 36.17 -28.09 1.94
C VAL A 75 36.17 -26.61 2.27
N SER A 76 36.27 -25.77 1.25
CA SER A 76 36.20 -24.33 1.43
C SER A 76 35.13 -23.70 0.53
N VAL A 77 34.43 -22.70 1.08
CA VAL A 77 33.46 -21.88 0.35
C VAL A 77 33.72 -20.41 0.61
N GLN A 78 33.50 -19.59 -0.40
CA GLN A 78 33.59 -18.14 -0.28
C GLN A 78 32.21 -17.57 0.12
N LEU A 79 32.19 -16.71 1.12
CA LEU A 79 31.00 -15.99 1.57
C LEU A 79 31.28 -14.50 1.60
N VAL A 80 30.32 -13.71 1.15
CA VAL A 80 30.34 -12.26 1.33
C VAL A 80 29.40 -11.89 2.48
N TYR A 81 29.93 -11.19 3.48
CA TYR A 81 29.13 -10.68 4.58
C TYR A 81 28.38 -9.42 4.15
N GLY A 82 27.14 -9.35 4.54
CA GLY A 82 26.29 -8.16 4.32
C GLY A 82 24.83 -8.45 4.61
N THR A 83 24.13 -7.41 4.98
CA THR A 83 22.68 -7.42 5.13
C THR A 83 22.09 -6.31 4.27
N ILE A 84 20.84 -6.45 3.87
CA ILE A 84 20.10 -5.40 3.18
C ILE A 84 18.63 -5.53 3.57
N ALA A 85 17.99 -4.42 3.90
CA ALA A 85 16.56 -4.36 4.18
C ALA A 85 16.00 -3.00 3.78
N PHE A 86 14.73 -2.97 3.42
CA PHE A 86 13.94 -1.75 3.42
C PHE A 86 13.41 -1.47 4.83
N LYS A 87 13.27 -0.20 5.19
CA LYS A 87 12.64 0.20 6.46
C LYS A 87 11.21 -0.32 6.58
N GLU A 88 10.49 -0.36 5.45
CA GLU A 88 9.17 -0.96 5.29
C GLU A 88 9.25 -1.95 4.12
N ASN A 89 8.54 -3.06 4.19
CA ASN A 89 8.57 -4.09 3.15
C ASN A 89 7.39 -4.00 2.17
N SER A 90 6.51 -3.01 2.34
CA SER A 90 5.36 -2.80 1.44
C SER A 90 4.81 -1.37 1.49
N GLY A 91 4.05 -0.99 0.47
CA GLY A 91 3.36 0.28 0.43
C GLY A 91 2.36 0.44 -0.71
N VAL A 92 1.69 1.58 -0.70
CA VAL A 92 0.70 1.93 -1.72
C VAL A 92 1.10 3.26 -2.36
N LEU A 93 1.04 3.30 -3.68
CA LEU A 93 1.12 4.51 -4.50
C LEU A 93 -0.13 4.64 -5.36
N TYR A 94 -0.34 5.84 -5.89
CA TYR A 94 -1.36 6.09 -6.89
C TYR A 94 -0.71 6.42 -8.24
N ILE A 95 -1.36 6.04 -9.34
CA ILE A 95 -0.88 6.32 -10.70
C ILE A 95 -0.46 7.80 -10.80
N GLY A 96 0.74 8.04 -11.33
CA GLY A 96 1.34 9.37 -11.49
C GLY A 96 2.08 9.90 -10.26
N SER A 97 2.10 9.16 -9.14
CA SER A 97 2.91 9.51 -7.95
C SER A 97 4.24 8.75 -7.93
N SER A 98 5.19 9.27 -7.15
CA SER A 98 6.48 8.62 -6.93
C SER A 98 6.84 8.59 -5.45
N ARG A 99 7.76 7.67 -5.09
CA ARG A 99 8.31 7.52 -3.73
C ARG A 99 9.78 7.17 -3.83
N GLN A 100 10.59 7.76 -2.97
CA GLN A 100 11.96 7.33 -2.75
C GLN A 100 11.96 6.11 -1.84
N LEU A 101 12.61 5.02 -2.29
CA LEU A 101 12.94 3.87 -1.48
C LEU A 101 14.44 3.88 -1.19
N GLU A 102 14.79 3.55 0.04
CA GLU A 102 16.15 3.34 0.49
C GLU A 102 16.25 1.96 1.12
N ALA A 103 17.14 1.15 0.60
CA ALA A 103 17.55 -0.09 1.22
C ALA A 103 18.88 0.13 1.93
N ALA A 104 18.98 -0.29 3.17
CA ALA A 104 20.16 -0.12 4.00
C ALA A 104 20.47 -1.40 4.77
N GLY A 105 21.70 -1.53 5.23
CA GLY A 105 22.14 -2.67 6.01
C GLY A 105 23.64 -2.60 6.28
N GLU A 106 24.16 -3.61 6.95
CA GLU A 106 25.59 -3.74 7.13
C GLU A 106 26.24 -4.17 5.81
N ASN A 107 27.36 -3.55 5.47
CA ASN A 107 28.07 -3.82 4.21
C ASN A 107 27.18 -3.70 2.97
N CYS A 108 26.29 -2.71 2.97
CA CYS A 108 25.29 -2.46 1.96
C CYS A 108 25.71 -1.27 1.08
N LYS A 109 26.71 -1.48 0.21
CA LYS A 109 27.18 -0.48 -0.78
C LYS A 109 26.68 -0.81 -2.17
N ASP A 110 26.70 0.19 -3.04
CA ASP A 110 26.39 0.08 -4.47
C ASP A 110 25.08 -0.67 -4.71
N VAL A 111 24.02 -0.21 -4.05
CA VAL A 111 22.69 -0.82 -4.15
C VAL A 111 22.09 -0.53 -5.51
N THR A 112 21.72 -1.58 -6.22
CA THR A 112 20.94 -1.51 -7.45
C THR A 112 19.48 -1.85 -7.20
N TYR A 113 18.59 -1.28 -8.01
CA TYR A 113 17.14 -1.48 -7.88
C TYR A 113 16.55 -2.03 -9.17
N ALA A 114 15.62 -2.96 -9.08
CA ALA A 114 14.89 -3.50 -10.21
C ALA A 114 13.40 -3.70 -9.85
N SER A 115 12.53 -3.53 -10.83
CA SER A 115 11.10 -3.83 -10.72
C SER A 115 10.79 -5.10 -11.50
N ASP A 116 10.00 -6.01 -10.92
CA ASP A 116 9.49 -7.21 -11.62
C ASP A 116 8.39 -6.85 -12.62
N ASN A 117 7.82 -5.62 -12.52
CA ASN A 117 6.73 -5.17 -13.39
C ASN A 117 6.84 -3.68 -13.72
N GLU A 118 7.68 -3.35 -14.67
CA GLU A 118 7.94 -1.99 -15.16
C GLU A 118 6.71 -1.29 -15.77
N THR A 119 5.69 -2.04 -16.17
CA THR A 119 4.43 -1.48 -16.68
C THR A 119 3.55 -0.95 -15.57
N VAL A 120 3.64 -1.51 -14.37
CA VAL A 120 2.93 -1.06 -13.17
C VAL A 120 3.73 0.02 -12.45
N ALA A 121 5.02 -0.22 -12.22
CA ALA A 121 5.90 0.73 -11.56
C ALA A 121 7.34 0.55 -12.01
N SER A 122 8.00 1.64 -12.42
CA SER A 122 9.44 1.66 -12.66
C SER A 122 10.20 2.13 -11.45
N VAL A 123 11.46 1.73 -11.37
CA VAL A 123 12.42 2.24 -10.39
C VAL A 123 13.67 2.72 -11.12
N ASP A 124 14.24 3.84 -10.68
CA ASP A 124 15.52 4.34 -11.22
C ASP A 124 16.70 3.83 -10.38
N GLU A 125 17.93 4.13 -10.84
CA GLU A 125 19.18 3.73 -10.19
C GLU A 125 19.32 4.23 -8.75
N ASN A 126 18.63 5.32 -8.40
CA ASN A 126 18.64 5.91 -7.06
C ASN A 126 17.52 5.37 -6.17
N GLY A 127 16.73 4.39 -6.63
CA GLY A 127 15.61 3.82 -5.86
C GLY A 127 14.32 4.65 -5.88
N LYS A 128 14.20 5.65 -6.77
CA LYS A 128 12.95 6.40 -6.93
C LYS A 128 11.97 5.61 -7.77
N VAL A 129 10.91 5.16 -7.12
CA VAL A 129 9.82 4.41 -7.75
C VAL A 129 8.77 5.36 -8.31
N THR A 130 8.33 5.11 -9.56
CA THR A 130 7.26 5.87 -10.24
C THR A 130 6.12 4.94 -10.61
N ALA A 131 4.91 5.25 -10.12
CA ALA A 131 3.69 4.47 -10.38
C ALA A 131 3.07 4.81 -11.73
N LYS A 132 2.94 3.83 -12.65
CA LYS A 132 2.48 4.00 -14.03
C LYS A 132 1.06 3.47 -14.27
N ALA A 133 0.76 2.28 -13.78
CA ALA A 133 -0.54 1.64 -13.96
C ALA A 133 -1.00 0.94 -12.67
N ALA A 134 -2.32 0.74 -12.51
CA ALA A 134 -2.87 0.01 -11.37
C ALA A 134 -2.46 -1.47 -11.42
N GLY A 135 -2.04 -2.00 -10.27
CA GLY A 135 -1.55 -3.38 -10.15
C GLY A 135 -0.61 -3.53 -8.97
N THR A 136 0.20 -4.58 -9.02
CA THR A 136 1.26 -4.84 -8.03
C THR A 136 2.61 -4.97 -8.74
N ALA A 137 3.65 -4.52 -8.09
CA ALA A 137 5.04 -4.71 -8.49
C ALA A 137 5.88 -5.01 -7.24
N VAL A 138 6.95 -5.80 -7.40
CA VAL A 138 7.95 -6.02 -6.38
C VAL A 138 9.24 -5.29 -6.80
N ILE A 139 9.67 -4.38 -5.96
CA ILE A 139 10.95 -3.69 -6.13
C ILE A 139 12.00 -4.46 -5.35
N THR A 140 13.00 -4.95 -6.05
CA THR A 140 14.14 -5.66 -5.46
C THR A 140 15.35 -4.73 -5.40
N ALA A 141 15.91 -4.58 -4.22
CA ALA A 141 17.21 -3.94 -4.01
C ALA A 141 18.28 -5.02 -3.89
N THR A 142 19.41 -4.86 -4.57
CA THR A 142 20.53 -5.79 -4.53
C THR A 142 21.80 -5.01 -4.18
N SER A 143 22.48 -5.41 -3.11
CA SER A 143 23.79 -4.84 -2.75
C SER A 143 24.93 -5.43 -3.58
N ALA A 144 26.09 -4.79 -3.60
CA ALA A 144 27.30 -5.32 -4.23
C ALA A 144 27.70 -6.70 -3.69
N ALA A 145 27.35 -7.01 -2.43
CA ALA A 145 27.52 -8.32 -1.81
C ALA A 145 26.53 -9.40 -2.30
N GLY A 146 25.67 -9.10 -3.28
CA GLY A 146 24.66 -10.01 -3.81
C GLY A 146 23.47 -10.29 -2.88
N LYS A 147 23.37 -9.56 -1.76
CA LYS A 147 22.21 -9.66 -0.86
C LYS A 147 21.04 -8.88 -1.43
N THR A 148 19.83 -9.39 -1.22
CA THR A 148 18.60 -8.81 -1.77
C THR A 148 17.58 -8.48 -0.70
N ALA A 149 16.82 -7.39 -0.91
CA ALA A 149 15.62 -7.05 -0.16
C ALA A 149 14.47 -6.77 -1.13
N GLN A 150 13.26 -7.06 -0.71
CA GLN A 150 12.07 -6.87 -1.53
C GLN A 150 11.09 -5.90 -0.89
N TYR A 151 10.51 -5.03 -1.72
CA TYR A 151 9.46 -4.10 -1.35
C TYR A 151 8.23 -4.35 -2.23
N LYS A 152 7.11 -4.77 -1.62
CA LYS A 152 5.85 -5.02 -2.32
C LYS A 152 5.07 -3.73 -2.50
N LEU A 153 4.95 -3.28 -3.74
CA LEU A 153 4.20 -2.08 -4.10
C LEU A 153 2.81 -2.44 -4.63
N THR A 154 1.79 -1.74 -4.15
CA THR A 154 0.45 -1.74 -4.74
C THR A 154 0.18 -0.36 -5.36
N VAL A 155 -0.08 -0.33 -6.64
CA VAL A 155 -0.47 0.90 -7.36
C VAL A 155 -1.98 0.92 -7.54
N LYS A 156 -2.62 2.02 -7.14
CA LYS A 156 -4.07 2.23 -7.24
C LYS A 156 -4.41 3.37 -8.19
N THR A 157 -5.57 3.29 -8.83
CA THR A 157 -6.12 4.40 -9.62
C THR A 157 -6.61 5.50 -8.69
N PRO A 158 -6.21 6.76 -8.90
CA PRO A 158 -6.76 7.89 -8.17
C PRO A 158 -8.27 8.01 -8.42
N SER A 159 -9.02 8.45 -7.42
CA SER A 159 -10.48 8.55 -7.54
C SER A 159 -11.09 9.63 -6.68
N VAL A 160 -12.29 10.09 -7.12
CA VAL A 160 -13.24 10.88 -6.34
C VAL A 160 -14.49 10.00 -6.15
N LYS A 161 -15.00 9.90 -4.95
CA LYS A 161 -16.26 9.19 -4.64
C LYS A 161 -17.20 10.13 -3.91
N MET A 162 -18.49 9.99 -4.14
CA MET A 162 -19.53 10.73 -3.42
C MET A 162 -20.27 9.82 -2.45
N ASN A 163 -20.71 10.34 -1.30
CA ASN A 163 -21.45 9.59 -0.28
C ASN A 163 -22.84 9.10 -0.75
N ALA A 164 -23.29 9.52 -1.94
CA ALA A 164 -24.52 9.04 -2.56
C ALA A 164 -24.43 9.14 -4.09
N SER A 165 -25.02 8.18 -4.80
CA SER A 165 -25.18 8.20 -6.27
C SER A 165 -26.49 8.83 -6.72
N ALA A 166 -27.52 8.82 -5.84
CA ALA A 166 -28.82 9.45 -6.10
C ALA A 166 -29.48 9.92 -4.80
N LYS A 167 -30.27 10.99 -4.87
CA LYS A 167 -31.11 11.51 -3.79
C LYS A 167 -32.39 12.12 -4.33
N THR A 168 -33.48 11.99 -3.56
CA THR A 168 -34.76 12.66 -3.83
C THR A 168 -34.95 13.80 -2.84
N LEU A 169 -35.32 14.98 -3.33
CA LEU A 169 -35.65 16.18 -2.56
C LEU A 169 -37.04 16.66 -2.94
N TYR A 170 -37.60 17.53 -2.12
CA TYR A 170 -38.94 18.10 -2.37
C TYR A 170 -38.88 19.63 -2.33
N VAL A 171 -39.51 20.28 -3.35
CA VAL A 171 -39.61 21.73 -3.39
C VAL A 171 -40.45 22.22 -2.21
N LYS A 172 -39.86 23.10 -1.37
CA LYS A 172 -40.56 23.61 -0.17
C LYS A 172 -41.13 22.49 0.76
N GLY A 173 -40.55 21.24 0.67
CA GLY A 173 -40.97 20.07 1.43
C GLY A 173 -39.83 19.48 2.25
N SER A 174 -39.96 18.24 2.69
CA SER A 174 -38.95 17.54 3.50
C SER A 174 -38.55 16.20 2.84
N PRO A 175 -37.24 15.97 2.61
CA PRO A 175 -36.14 16.92 2.73
C PRO A 175 -36.06 17.90 1.54
N ALA A 176 -35.83 19.17 1.82
CA ALA A 176 -35.59 20.21 0.80
C ALA A 176 -34.11 20.38 0.46
N THR A 177 -33.22 19.88 1.32
CA THR A 177 -31.75 19.96 1.15
C THR A 177 -31.09 18.65 1.50
N VAL A 178 -29.90 18.45 0.93
CA VAL A 178 -28.97 17.35 1.30
C VAL A 178 -27.55 17.84 1.19
N THR A 179 -26.66 17.39 2.09
CA THR A 179 -25.23 17.66 1.96
C THR A 179 -24.55 16.45 1.32
N LEU A 180 -23.99 16.64 0.15
CA LEU A 180 -23.13 15.68 -0.54
C LEU A 180 -21.69 15.86 -0.06
N LYS A 181 -21.04 14.78 0.33
CA LYS A 181 -19.62 14.76 0.68
C LYS A 181 -18.86 13.94 -0.35
N ALA A 182 -17.83 14.54 -0.95
CA ALA A 182 -16.90 13.83 -1.79
C ALA A 182 -15.66 13.45 -0.97
N THR A 183 -15.16 12.25 -1.19
CA THR A 183 -13.86 11.75 -0.67
C THR A 183 -12.93 11.50 -1.84
N THR A 184 -11.65 11.83 -1.66
CA THR A 184 -10.61 11.65 -2.67
C THR A 184 -9.62 10.57 -2.20
N ALA A 185 -9.07 9.83 -3.15
CA ALA A 185 -7.98 8.89 -2.93
C ALA A 185 -6.93 9.10 -4.02
N GLY A 186 -5.68 9.40 -3.63
CA GLY A 186 -4.59 9.66 -4.56
C GLY A 186 -4.77 10.92 -5.41
N VAL A 187 -5.63 11.84 -5.01
CA VAL A 187 -5.87 13.12 -5.69
C VAL A 187 -5.66 14.24 -4.70
N THR A 188 -4.81 15.19 -5.06
CA THR A 188 -4.57 16.42 -4.29
C THR A 188 -5.35 17.58 -4.86
N GLY A 189 -5.76 18.52 -3.99
CA GLY A 189 -6.47 19.73 -4.39
C GLY A 189 -7.85 19.84 -3.76
N LYS A 190 -8.51 20.97 -4.04
CA LYS A 190 -9.82 21.29 -3.52
C LYS A 190 -10.93 20.63 -4.35
N VAL A 191 -11.87 19.98 -3.68
CA VAL A 191 -13.08 19.49 -4.32
C VAL A 191 -14.00 20.68 -4.67
N THR A 192 -14.47 20.71 -5.90
CA THR A 192 -15.48 21.66 -6.38
C THR A 192 -16.77 20.94 -6.73
N TYR A 193 -17.91 21.61 -6.50
CA TYR A 193 -19.23 21.08 -6.80
C TYR A 193 -19.93 21.94 -7.86
N THR A 194 -20.55 21.28 -8.83
CA THR A 194 -21.35 21.93 -9.87
C THR A 194 -22.68 21.21 -10.07
N SER A 195 -23.71 21.93 -10.50
CA SER A 195 -25.01 21.37 -10.86
C SER A 195 -25.25 21.50 -12.36
N SER A 196 -25.75 20.44 -12.99
CA SER A 196 -26.15 20.48 -14.42
C SER A 196 -27.38 21.34 -14.67
N LYS A 197 -28.22 21.57 -13.63
CA LYS A 197 -29.43 22.40 -13.67
C LYS A 197 -29.61 23.14 -12.35
N PRO A 198 -28.94 24.29 -12.13
CA PRO A 198 -29.04 25.03 -10.87
C PRO A 198 -30.43 25.56 -10.54
N SER A 199 -31.30 25.74 -11.58
CA SER A 199 -32.71 26.10 -11.42
C SER A 199 -33.58 24.99 -10.84
N VAL A 200 -33.15 23.73 -10.98
CA VAL A 200 -33.81 22.54 -10.36
C VAL A 200 -33.22 22.24 -9.00
N ALA A 201 -31.89 22.11 -8.92
CA ALA A 201 -31.17 21.86 -7.69
C ALA A 201 -29.85 22.64 -7.71
N ALA A 202 -29.72 23.61 -6.83
CA ALA A 202 -28.48 24.38 -6.67
C ALA A 202 -27.56 23.69 -5.67
N VAL A 203 -26.23 23.79 -5.88
CA VAL A 203 -25.21 23.27 -4.97
C VAL A 203 -24.28 24.37 -4.50
N ALA A 204 -23.99 24.44 -3.21
CA ALA A 204 -23.01 25.35 -2.63
C ALA A 204 -21.60 24.71 -2.61
N ALA A 205 -20.56 25.52 -2.37
CA ALA A 205 -19.17 25.09 -2.36
C ALA A 205 -18.88 24.00 -1.28
N ASN A 206 -19.68 23.93 -0.23
CA ASN A 206 -19.59 22.92 0.83
C ASN A 206 -20.36 21.62 0.50
N GLY A 207 -20.91 21.48 -0.71
CA GLY A 207 -21.68 20.32 -1.15
C GLY A 207 -23.16 20.32 -0.70
N LYS A 208 -23.66 21.40 -0.05
CA LYS A 208 -25.09 21.53 0.30
C LYS A 208 -25.90 21.75 -0.96
N VAL A 209 -26.76 20.79 -1.28
CA VAL A 209 -27.71 20.86 -2.42
C VAL A 209 -29.06 21.32 -1.91
N THR A 210 -29.68 22.28 -2.63
CA THR A 210 -30.99 22.83 -2.28
C THR A 210 -31.95 22.63 -3.46
N ALA A 211 -33.11 22.05 -3.20
CA ALA A 211 -34.20 21.91 -4.18
C ALA A 211 -34.80 23.27 -4.52
N LYS A 212 -34.94 23.57 -5.82
CA LYS A 212 -35.53 24.85 -6.34
C LYS A 212 -36.83 24.63 -7.10
N ALA A 213 -36.82 23.70 -8.05
CA ALA A 213 -37.97 23.37 -8.88
C ALA A 213 -38.04 21.85 -9.12
N ALA A 214 -39.24 21.33 -9.41
CA ALA A 214 -39.39 19.91 -9.75
C ALA A 214 -38.64 19.57 -11.05
N GLY A 215 -37.98 18.42 -11.07
CA GLY A 215 -37.14 17.96 -12.19
C GLY A 215 -35.95 17.11 -11.74
N THR A 216 -35.00 16.98 -12.62
CA THR A 216 -33.77 16.22 -12.35
C THR A 216 -32.53 17.06 -12.63
N ALA A 217 -31.57 17.04 -11.76
CA ALA A 217 -30.25 17.63 -11.93
C ALA A 217 -29.16 16.62 -11.54
N VAL A 218 -27.98 16.72 -12.11
CA VAL A 218 -26.79 15.96 -11.75
C VAL A 218 -25.82 16.89 -11.04
N ILE A 219 -25.48 16.55 -9.82
CA ILE A 219 -24.42 17.24 -9.08
C ILE A 219 -23.12 16.51 -9.35
N THR A 220 -22.09 17.24 -9.78
CA THR A 220 -20.74 16.73 -10.02
C THR A 220 -19.80 17.29 -8.99
N ALA A 221 -19.08 16.41 -8.28
CA ALA A 221 -17.91 16.75 -7.49
C ALA A 221 -16.65 16.48 -8.32
N LYS A 222 -15.74 17.45 -8.43
CA LYS A 222 -14.50 17.34 -9.20
C LYS A 222 -13.31 17.72 -8.33
N CYS A 223 -12.23 16.92 -8.43
CA CYS A 223 -10.91 17.23 -7.86
C CYS A 223 -9.85 16.84 -8.90
N GLY A 224 -9.05 17.82 -9.35
CA GLY A 224 -8.14 17.60 -10.48
C GLY A 224 -8.91 17.10 -11.72
N ASN A 225 -8.46 16.00 -12.31
CA ASN A 225 -9.10 15.38 -13.48
C ASN A 225 -10.18 14.35 -13.11
N TYR A 226 -10.39 14.08 -11.82
CA TYR A 226 -11.31 13.04 -11.35
C TYR A 226 -12.62 13.65 -10.91
N LYS A 227 -13.71 12.91 -11.14
CA LYS A 227 -15.07 13.36 -10.83
C LYS A 227 -15.94 12.22 -10.32
N ALA A 228 -16.94 12.57 -9.51
CA ALA A 228 -18.06 11.72 -9.13
C ALA A 228 -19.37 12.49 -9.30
N THR A 229 -20.46 11.77 -9.53
CA THR A 229 -21.77 12.37 -9.78
C THR A 229 -22.83 11.83 -8.85
N CYS A 230 -23.83 12.66 -8.54
CA CYS A 230 -25.05 12.29 -7.82
C CYS A 230 -26.27 12.82 -8.55
N LYS A 231 -27.21 11.92 -8.90
CA LYS A 231 -28.49 12.29 -9.50
C LYS A 231 -29.43 12.83 -8.43
N ILE A 232 -29.89 14.06 -8.56
CA ILE A 232 -30.90 14.67 -7.70
C ILE A 232 -32.23 14.70 -8.44
N THR A 233 -33.23 14.04 -7.87
CA THR A 233 -34.61 14.13 -8.35
C THR A 233 -35.39 15.02 -7.39
N VAL A 234 -35.90 16.12 -7.89
CA VAL A 234 -36.74 17.07 -7.14
C VAL A 234 -38.19 16.85 -7.47
N LYS A 235 -39.03 16.58 -6.48
CA LYS A 235 -40.46 16.36 -6.62
C LYS A 235 -41.25 17.49 -5.93
N LYS A 236 -42.52 17.69 -6.32
CA LYS A 236 -43.46 18.48 -5.53
C LYS A 236 -43.97 17.61 -4.35
N PRO A 237 -44.09 18.19 -3.15
CA PRO A 237 -44.77 17.47 -2.05
C PRO A 237 -46.23 17.15 -2.43
N ALA A 238 -46.72 16.04 -1.95
CA ALA A 238 -48.12 15.64 -2.20
C ALA A 238 -48.75 15.03 -0.96
N VAL A 239 -50.01 15.26 -0.78
CA VAL A 239 -50.88 14.56 0.20
C VAL A 239 -51.98 13.92 -0.63
N LYS A 240 -52.19 12.64 -0.41
CA LYS A 240 -53.31 11.89 -0.99
C LYS A 240 -54.19 11.35 0.16
N ALA A 241 -55.47 11.53 0.04
CA ALA A 241 -56.43 10.93 0.93
C ALA A 241 -57.29 9.91 0.16
N SER A 242 -57.53 8.78 0.77
CA SER A 242 -58.46 7.76 0.28
C SER A 242 -59.36 7.31 1.39
N ALA A 243 -60.62 7.09 1.10
CA ALA A 243 -61.60 6.57 2.07
C ALA A 243 -61.86 5.08 1.80
N SER A 244 -62.10 4.30 2.85
CA SER A 244 -62.44 2.88 2.73
C SER A 244 -63.83 2.69 2.08
N ALA A 245 -64.74 3.66 2.29
CA ALA A 245 -66.03 3.74 1.60
C ALA A 245 -66.25 5.19 1.16
N LYS A 246 -66.74 5.40 -0.08
CA LYS A 246 -67.10 6.73 -0.61
C LYS A 246 -68.48 7.19 -0.16
N THR A 247 -69.34 6.22 0.22
CA THR A 247 -70.70 6.46 0.70
C THR A 247 -70.86 5.68 2.00
N VAL A 248 -71.45 6.27 3.02
CA VAL A 248 -71.84 5.62 4.29
C VAL A 248 -73.30 5.91 4.61
N PHE A 249 -73.97 4.98 5.21
CA PHE A 249 -75.31 5.18 5.70
C PHE A 249 -75.30 5.97 7.02
N VAL A 250 -76.42 6.56 7.39
CA VAL A 250 -76.56 7.27 8.67
C VAL A 250 -76.14 6.36 9.82
N GLY A 251 -75.19 6.82 10.66
CA GLY A 251 -74.55 6.06 11.75
C GLY A 251 -73.40 5.17 11.33
N GLY A 252 -73.10 5.04 10.01
CA GLY A 252 -71.90 4.34 9.49
C GLY A 252 -70.63 5.18 9.55
N THR A 253 -69.47 4.51 9.51
CA THR A 253 -68.17 5.16 9.54
C THR A 253 -67.34 4.77 8.30
N SER A 254 -66.47 5.68 7.85
CA SER A 254 -65.48 5.39 6.81
C SER A 254 -64.10 5.82 7.30
N GLN A 255 -63.13 4.93 7.16
CA GLN A 255 -61.76 5.22 7.52
C GLN A 255 -61.07 5.97 6.36
N ILE A 256 -60.46 7.11 6.70
CA ILE A 256 -59.67 7.89 5.74
C ILE A 256 -58.20 7.57 5.93
N LYS A 257 -57.56 7.02 4.89
CA LYS A 257 -56.13 6.83 4.82
C LYS A 257 -55.51 8.04 4.15
N VAL A 258 -54.52 8.65 4.81
CA VAL A 258 -53.77 9.78 4.29
C VAL A 258 -52.34 9.36 4.03
N GLU A 259 -51.89 9.45 2.77
CA GLU A 259 -50.53 9.22 2.35
C GLU A 259 -49.82 10.56 2.08
N LYS A 260 -48.67 10.75 2.73
CA LYS A 260 -47.86 11.96 2.61
C LYS A 260 -46.55 11.67 1.87
N THR A 261 -46.16 12.51 0.93
CA THR A 261 -44.89 12.42 0.20
C THR A 261 -44.21 13.77 0.21
N GLY A 262 -43.04 13.85 0.86
CA GLY A 262 -42.27 15.10 0.95
C GLY A 262 -42.93 16.16 1.83
N VAL A 263 -43.85 15.79 2.73
CA VAL A 263 -44.52 16.67 3.69
C VAL A 263 -44.08 16.27 5.09
N SER A 264 -43.72 17.23 5.92
CA SER A 264 -43.45 17.06 7.36
C SER A 264 -44.67 17.52 8.15
N GLY A 265 -44.91 16.89 9.32
CA GLY A 265 -46.01 17.22 10.23
C GLY A 265 -47.03 16.08 10.40
N LYS A 266 -47.86 16.18 11.46
CA LYS A 266 -48.99 15.28 11.69
C LYS A 266 -50.20 15.70 10.79
N VAL A 267 -51.02 14.75 10.38
CA VAL A 267 -52.36 14.98 9.84
C VAL A 267 -53.35 14.82 10.94
#